data_d5b52bc3e361d52eb6874093a640d256
#
_entry.id   d5b52bc3e361d52eb6874093a640d256
#
_cell.length_a   1.000
_cell.length_b   1.000
_cell.length_c   1.000
_cell.angle_alpha   90.00
_cell.angle_beta   90.00
_cell.angle_gamma   90.00
#
_symmetry.space_group_name_H-M   'P 1'
#
loop_
_entity.id
_entity.type
_entity.pdbx_description
1 polymer ?
#
loop_
_entity_poly.entity_id
_entity_poly.type
_entity_poly.pdbx_seq_one_letter_code
_entity_poly.pdbx_strand_id
1 'polypeptide(L)' 'MTIEDRVDSLKAKHARLEHEIDAEVHRPLPDTIHLTELKREKLRVKEQIARMASG' A
#
# COMPACT_ATOMS: atom_id res chain seq x y z
N MET A 1 16.76 -3.98 -13.55
CA MET A 1 16.25 -3.31 -12.35
C MET A 1 17.04 -3.75 -11.13
N THR A 2 17.38 -2.81 -10.29
CA THR A 2 18.10 -3.09 -9.05
C THR A 2 17.09 -3.34 -7.92
N ILE A 3 17.58 -3.84 -6.79
CA ILE A 3 16.78 -4.00 -5.59
C ILE A 3 16.27 -2.65 -5.12
N GLU A 4 17.09 -1.60 -5.22
CA GLU A 4 16.69 -0.26 -4.85
C GLU A 4 15.51 0.25 -5.68
N ASP A 5 15.54 0.03 -6.99
CA ASP A 5 14.45 0.42 -7.87
C ASP A 5 13.16 -0.30 -7.48
N ARG A 6 13.28 -1.57 -7.13
CA ARG A 6 12.12 -2.36 -6.73
C ARG A 6 11.53 -1.88 -5.41
N VAL A 7 12.39 -1.57 -4.44
CA VAL A 7 11.96 -1.03 -3.15
C VAL A 7 11.28 0.32 -3.35
N ASP A 8 11.85 1.17 -4.19
CA ASP A 8 11.27 2.48 -4.48
C ASP A 8 9.89 2.36 -5.12
N SER A 9 9.73 1.41 -6.04
CA SER A 9 8.43 1.13 -6.67
C SER A 9 7.41 0.66 -5.64
N LEU A 10 7.81 -0.20 -4.71
CA LEU A 10 6.95 -0.68 -3.65
C LEU A 10 6.57 0.44 -2.68
N LYS A 11 7.51 1.31 -2.34
CA LYS A 11 7.23 2.46 -1.49
C LYS A 11 6.24 3.42 -2.15
N ALA A 12 6.38 3.64 -3.45
CA ALA A 12 5.45 4.47 -4.21
C ALA A 12 4.05 3.86 -4.21
N LYS A 13 3.97 2.55 -4.38
CA LYS A 13 2.70 1.84 -4.34
C LYS A 13 2.07 1.91 -2.95
N HIS A 14 2.88 1.78 -1.91
CA HIS A 14 2.41 1.90 -0.52
C HIS A 14 1.81 3.28 -0.27
N ALA A 15 2.50 4.34 -0.71
CA ALA A 15 2.01 5.70 -0.57
C ALA A 15 0.69 5.92 -1.31
N ARG A 16 0.57 5.35 -2.52
CA ARG A 16 -0.67 5.43 -3.30
C ARG A 16 -1.81 4.75 -2.56
N LEU A 17 -1.57 3.56 -2.01
CA LEU A 17 -2.59 2.83 -1.27
C LEU A 17 -3.03 3.59 -0.03
N GLU A 18 -2.11 4.22 0.69
CA GLU A 18 -2.46 5.06 1.82
C GLU A 18 -3.36 6.21 1.41
N HIS A 19 -3.04 6.84 0.29
CA HIS A 19 -3.82 7.94 -0.24
C HIS A 19 -5.23 7.48 -0.64
N GLU A 20 -5.33 6.32 -1.29
CA GLU A 20 -6.62 5.75 -1.67
C GLU A 20 -7.46 5.37 -0.45
N ILE A 21 -6.83 4.81 0.58
CA ILE A 21 -7.52 4.49 1.84
C ILE A 21 -8.07 5.76 2.48
N ASP A 22 -7.24 6.80 2.56
CA ASP A 22 -7.64 8.07 3.13
C ASP A 22 -8.83 8.68 2.38
N ALA A 23 -8.77 8.67 1.06
CA ALA A 23 -9.86 9.17 0.23
C ALA A 23 -11.14 8.37 0.44
N GLU A 24 -11.04 7.04 0.55
CA GLU A 24 -12.20 6.18 0.75
C GLU A 24 -12.85 6.42 2.12
N VAL A 25 -12.04 6.57 3.16
CA VAL A 25 -12.52 6.82 4.53
C VAL A 25 -13.30 8.15 4.60
N HIS A 26 -12.89 9.14 3.80
CA HIS A 26 -13.52 10.45 3.81
C HIS A 26 -14.73 10.58 2.89
N ARG A 27 -15.12 9.52 2.20
CA ARG A 27 -16.33 9.54 1.38
C ARG A 27 -17.56 9.53 2.26
N PRO A 28 -18.68 10.15 1.81
CA PRO A 28 -19.93 10.13 2.57
C PRO A 28 -20.44 8.73 2.90
N LEU A 29 -20.24 7.78 1.97
CA LEU A 29 -20.60 6.38 2.16
C LEU A 29 -19.39 5.52 1.79
N PRO A 30 -18.46 5.30 2.73
CA PRO A 30 -17.27 4.49 2.45
C PRO A 30 -17.66 3.05 2.09
N ASP A 31 -17.02 2.51 1.05
CA ASP A 31 -17.17 1.13 0.67
C ASP A 31 -16.27 0.28 1.56
N THR A 32 -16.85 -0.39 2.54
CA THR A 32 -16.09 -1.17 3.52
C THR A 32 -15.37 -2.36 2.90
N ILE A 33 -15.94 -2.95 1.86
CA ILE A 33 -15.30 -4.07 1.15
C ILE A 33 -14.06 -3.58 0.42
N HIS A 34 -14.21 -2.49 -0.32
CA HIS A 34 -13.09 -1.89 -1.04
C HIS A 34 -12.00 -1.42 -0.07
N LEU A 35 -12.41 -0.80 1.04
CA LEU A 35 -11.49 -0.34 2.07
C LEU A 35 -10.69 -1.50 2.66
N THR A 36 -11.35 -2.62 2.94
CA THR A 36 -10.68 -3.82 3.44
C THR A 36 -9.66 -4.35 2.45
N GLU A 37 -10.01 -4.36 1.16
CA GLU A 37 -9.09 -4.80 0.11
C GLU A 37 -7.86 -3.89 0.02
N LEU A 38 -8.06 -2.58 0.10
CA LEU A 38 -6.97 -1.61 0.08
C LEU A 38 -6.04 -1.80 1.27
N LYS A 39 -6.60 -1.99 2.45
CA LYS A 39 -5.81 -2.21 3.67
C LYS A 39 -5.00 -3.49 3.58
N ARG A 40 -5.59 -4.54 3.03
CA ARG A 40 -4.92 -5.83 2.85
C ARG A 40 -3.76 -5.72 1.87
N GLU A 41 -3.99 -5.04 0.75
CA GLU A 41 -2.95 -4.79 -0.24
C GLU A 41 -1.80 -3.96 0.34
N LYS A 42 -2.14 -2.92 1.10
CA LYS A 42 -1.15 -2.09 1.78
C LYS A 42 -0.27 -2.93 2.70
N LEU A 43 -0.87 -3.83 3.45
CA LEU A 43 -0.12 -4.70 4.35
C LEU A 43 0.83 -5.61 3.58
N ARG A 44 0.38 -6.19 2.45
CA ARG A 44 1.24 -7.03 1.61
C ARG A 44 2.44 -6.26 1.09
N VAL A 45 2.20 -5.04 0.61
CA VAL A 45 3.29 -4.20 0.10
C VAL A 45 4.27 -3.86 1.22
N LYS A 46 3.76 -3.52 2.39
CA LYS A 46 4.59 -3.23 3.55
C LYS A 46 5.47 -4.42 3.94
N GLU A 47 4.90 -5.62 3.93
CA GLU A 47 5.65 -6.84 4.22
C GLU A 47 6.76 -7.09 3.19
N GLN A 48 6.45 -6.86 1.91
CA GLN A 48 7.44 -7.01 0.85
C GLN A 48 8.61 -6.05 1.04
N ILE A 49 8.30 -4.79 1.38
CA ILE A 49 9.34 -3.79 1.64
C ILE A 49 10.20 -4.23 2.83
N ALA A 50 9.57 -4.68 3.90
CA ALA A 50 10.27 -5.12 5.10
C ALA A 50 11.21 -6.30 4.80
N ARG A 51 10.76 -7.26 4.00
CA ARG A 51 11.59 -8.41 3.62
C ARG A 51 12.78 -7.99 2.80
N MET A 52 12.58 -7.07 1.87
CA MET A 52 13.67 -6.60 1.01
C MET A 52 14.65 -5.73 1.78
N ALA A 53 14.16 -4.96 2.74
CA ALA A 53 15.02 -4.08 3.54
C ALA A 53 15.84 -4.86 4.56
N SER A 54 15.32 -5.97 5.08
CA SER A 54 16.00 -6.75 6.10
C SER A 54 16.91 -7.84 5.53
N GLY A 55 16.79 -8.08 4.25
CA GLY A 55 17.49 -9.14 3.60
C GLY A 55 18.83 -8.84 3.09
#